data_e755441ca53fcf23d572854b2f6fe670
#
_entry.id   e755441ca53fcf23d572854b2f6fe670
#
_cell.length_a   1.000
_cell.length_b   1.000
_cell.length_c   1.000
_cell.angle_alpha   90.00
_cell.angle_beta   90.00
_cell.angle_gamma   90.00
#
_symmetry.space_group_name_H-M   'P 1'
#
loop_
_entity.id
_entity.type
_entity.pdbx_description
1 polymer ?
#
loop_
_entity_poly.entity_id
_entity_poly.type
_entity_poly.pdbx_seq_one_letter_code
_entity_poly.pdbx_strand_id
1 'polypeptide(L)'
;PFAPGATPSGLPLNVLLAGAKAFGVPIVAAGGVSDAAAVTGALGRGASAVQVGTALLLADEAGTNPVHRRALRDEQFTDTVVTCAFSGRYARGLANDFTARYDPVAPLGYPEVNQMTGPIRAAVIAAGDPHGTNLWAGTAWRDISAGPAADIVAALAATH
;
A
#
# COMPACT_ATOMS: atom_id res chain seq x y z
N PRO A 1 -6.58 -1.67 -6.00
CA PRO A 1 -7.71 -0.76 -5.75
C PRO A 1 -8.99 -1.56 -5.61
N PHE A 2 -9.80 -1.24 -4.61
CA PHE A 2 -11.11 -1.87 -4.42
C PHE A 2 -12.11 -1.33 -5.46
N ALA A 3 -13.03 -2.18 -5.93
CA ALA A 3 -14.12 -1.71 -6.77
C ALA A 3 -14.99 -0.69 -6.01
N PRO A 4 -15.64 0.27 -6.70
CA PRO A 4 -16.55 1.19 -6.05
C PRO A 4 -17.60 0.44 -5.22
N GLY A 5 -17.75 0.82 -3.94
CA GLY A 5 -18.70 0.19 -3.02
C GLY A 5 -18.32 -1.18 -2.46
N ALA A 6 -17.20 -1.77 -2.90
CA ALA A 6 -16.73 -3.04 -2.33
C ALA A 6 -16.09 -2.81 -0.94
N THR A 7 -16.54 -3.56 0.05
CA THR A 7 -15.87 -3.63 1.35
C THR A 7 -14.61 -4.49 1.23
N PRO A 8 -13.48 -4.08 1.83
CA PRO A 8 -12.27 -4.90 1.83
C PRO A 8 -12.54 -6.27 2.45
N SER A 9 -12.17 -7.33 1.75
CA SER A 9 -12.41 -8.71 2.23
C SER A 9 -11.58 -9.08 3.46
N GLY A 10 -10.43 -8.42 3.66
CA GLY A 10 -9.48 -8.79 4.70
C GLY A 10 -8.81 -10.15 4.50
N LEU A 11 -9.10 -10.85 3.41
CA LEU A 11 -8.54 -12.19 3.16
C LEU A 11 -7.05 -12.11 2.82
N PRO A 12 -6.24 -13.06 3.33
CA PRO A 12 -4.84 -13.19 2.95
C PRO A 12 -4.67 -13.47 1.45
N LEU A 13 -3.54 -13.01 0.87
CA LEU A 13 -3.25 -13.16 -0.56
C LEU A 13 -3.31 -14.61 -1.05
N ASN A 14 -2.80 -15.56 -0.26
CA ASN A 14 -2.85 -16.98 -0.60
C ASN A 14 -4.26 -17.54 -0.74
N VAL A 15 -5.20 -17.07 0.07
CA VAL A 15 -6.63 -17.46 0.00
C VAL A 15 -7.25 -16.86 -1.25
N LEU A 16 -6.96 -15.59 -1.55
CA LEU A 16 -7.44 -14.93 -2.77
C LEU A 16 -6.91 -15.60 -4.04
N LEU A 17 -5.62 -15.99 -4.06
CA LEU A 17 -5.03 -16.71 -5.19
C LEU A 17 -5.69 -18.06 -5.43
N ALA A 18 -5.98 -18.81 -4.36
CA ALA A 18 -6.66 -20.10 -4.48
C ALA A 18 -8.05 -19.97 -5.13
N GLY A 19 -8.83 -18.95 -4.72
CA GLY A 19 -10.14 -18.67 -5.32
C GLY A 19 -10.05 -18.15 -6.75
N ALA A 20 -9.05 -17.31 -7.06
CA ALA A 20 -8.91 -16.70 -8.37
C ALA A 20 -8.57 -17.71 -9.48
N LYS A 21 -7.93 -18.84 -9.17
CA LYS A 21 -7.65 -19.91 -10.15
C LYS A 21 -8.88 -20.42 -10.90
N ALA A 22 -10.05 -20.38 -10.25
CA ALA A 22 -11.29 -20.84 -10.86
C ALA A 22 -11.73 -20.02 -12.08
N PHE A 23 -11.19 -18.79 -12.26
CA PHE A 23 -11.53 -17.94 -13.40
C PHE A 23 -10.80 -18.32 -14.70
N GLY A 24 -9.77 -19.17 -14.66
CA GLY A 24 -9.06 -19.65 -15.84
C GLY A 24 -8.30 -18.56 -16.64
N VAL A 25 -7.99 -17.43 -16.01
CA VAL A 25 -7.25 -16.31 -16.62
C VAL A 25 -5.91 -16.10 -15.93
N PRO A 26 -4.92 -15.45 -16.58
CA PRO A 26 -3.67 -15.09 -15.93
C PRO A 26 -3.92 -14.20 -14.70
N ILE A 27 -3.25 -14.52 -13.59
CA ILE A 27 -3.43 -13.84 -12.31
C ILE A 27 -2.18 -13.03 -12.00
N VAL A 28 -2.34 -11.73 -11.72
CA VAL A 28 -1.28 -10.88 -11.18
C VAL A 28 -1.51 -10.72 -9.68
N ALA A 29 -0.61 -11.28 -8.88
CA ALA A 29 -0.67 -11.18 -7.41
C ALA A 29 -0.15 -9.81 -6.94
N ALA A 30 -0.88 -9.15 -6.05
CA ALA A 30 -0.48 -7.85 -5.49
C ALA A 30 -0.86 -7.74 -4.01
N GLY A 31 -0.01 -7.06 -3.23
CA GLY A 31 -0.23 -6.77 -1.81
C GLY A 31 0.55 -7.71 -0.87
N GLY A 32 1.27 -7.11 0.08
CA GLY A 32 2.04 -7.84 1.08
C GLY A 32 3.28 -8.57 0.55
N VAL A 33 3.77 -8.18 -0.63
CA VAL A 33 4.99 -8.76 -1.22
C VAL A 33 6.13 -7.78 -1.04
N SER A 34 7.14 -8.15 -0.25
CA SER A 34 8.31 -7.33 0.09
C SER A 34 9.66 -8.01 -0.13
N ASP A 35 9.67 -9.33 -0.37
CA ASP A 35 10.88 -10.12 -0.54
C ASP A 35 10.74 -11.23 -1.60
N ALA A 36 11.85 -11.88 -1.95
CA ALA A 36 11.92 -12.94 -2.94
C ALA A 36 11.10 -14.18 -2.54
N ALA A 37 11.02 -14.49 -1.24
CA ALA A 37 10.25 -15.62 -0.76
C ALA A 37 8.75 -15.42 -0.98
N ALA A 38 8.25 -14.19 -0.74
CA ALA A 38 6.87 -13.83 -1.02
C ALA A 38 6.55 -13.87 -2.52
N VAL A 39 7.49 -13.42 -3.37
CA VAL A 39 7.36 -13.54 -4.84
C VAL A 39 7.29 -15.00 -5.26
N THR A 40 8.27 -15.82 -4.85
CA THR A 40 8.31 -17.27 -5.13
C THR A 40 7.04 -17.95 -4.64
N GLY A 41 6.60 -17.61 -3.43
CA GLY A 41 5.38 -18.15 -2.85
C GLY A 41 4.12 -17.81 -3.62
N ALA A 42 4.00 -16.59 -4.16
CA ALA A 42 2.86 -16.18 -4.99
C ALA A 42 2.85 -16.91 -6.35
N LEU A 43 4.01 -16.98 -7.02
CA LEU A 43 4.18 -17.70 -8.29
C LEU A 43 3.91 -19.20 -8.12
N GLY A 44 4.47 -19.83 -7.08
CA GLY A 44 4.25 -21.25 -6.76
C GLY A 44 2.77 -21.57 -6.45
N ARG A 45 2.00 -20.59 -6.01
CA ARG A 45 0.55 -20.72 -5.79
C ARG A 45 -0.27 -20.42 -7.06
N GLY A 46 0.37 -20.21 -8.19
CA GLY A 46 -0.27 -20.10 -9.51
C GLY A 46 -0.54 -18.65 -9.95
N ALA A 47 0.08 -17.65 -9.35
CA ALA A 47 0.14 -16.34 -9.96
C ALA A 47 1.02 -16.39 -11.22
N SER A 48 0.60 -15.71 -12.28
CA SER A 48 1.38 -15.57 -13.51
C SER A 48 2.44 -14.48 -13.40
N ALA A 49 2.20 -13.50 -12.51
CA ALA A 49 3.11 -12.40 -12.23
C ALA A 49 2.83 -11.82 -10.82
N VAL A 50 3.76 -11.03 -10.32
CA VAL A 50 3.63 -10.29 -9.07
C VAL A 50 3.78 -8.80 -9.33
N GLN A 51 2.89 -8.00 -8.75
CA GLN A 51 2.96 -6.54 -8.78
C GLN A 51 3.33 -6.02 -7.39
N VAL A 52 4.42 -5.26 -7.32
CA VAL A 52 4.88 -4.62 -6.10
C VAL A 52 4.68 -3.10 -6.17
N GLY A 53 4.27 -2.51 -5.05
CA GLY A 53 4.14 -1.07 -4.91
C GLY A 53 4.95 -0.58 -3.72
N THR A 54 4.60 -1.04 -2.53
CA THR A 54 5.24 -0.63 -1.26
C THR A 54 6.75 -0.89 -1.26
N ALA A 55 7.20 -2.00 -1.83
CA ALA A 55 8.62 -2.33 -1.94
C ALA A 55 9.47 -1.25 -2.64
N LEU A 56 8.85 -0.46 -3.53
CA LEU A 56 9.54 0.60 -4.29
C LEU A 56 9.36 2.00 -3.70
N LEU A 57 8.67 2.17 -2.56
CA LEU A 57 8.44 3.50 -1.96
C LEU A 57 9.72 4.19 -1.50
N LEU A 58 10.75 3.44 -1.16
CA LEU A 58 12.06 3.95 -0.75
C LEU A 58 13.10 3.89 -1.87
N ALA A 59 12.73 3.50 -3.08
CA ALA A 59 13.62 3.56 -4.22
C ALA A 59 14.10 5.00 -4.49
N ASP A 60 15.34 5.13 -4.99
CA ASP A 60 15.93 6.45 -5.24
C ASP A 60 15.17 7.20 -6.33
N GLU A 61 14.65 6.49 -7.32
CA GLU A 61 13.86 7.03 -8.42
C GLU A 61 12.38 7.26 -8.06
N ALA A 62 11.92 6.81 -6.88
CA ALA A 62 10.53 6.98 -6.48
C ALA A 62 10.22 8.44 -6.11
N GLY A 63 9.13 8.95 -6.65
CA GLY A 63 8.61 10.29 -6.31
C GLY A 63 7.93 10.37 -4.93
N THR A 64 8.23 9.44 -4.02
CA THR A 64 7.66 9.42 -2.67
C THR A 64 8.10 10.67 -1.90
N ASN A 65 7.15 11.47 -1.44
CA ASN A 65 7.45 12.72 -0.75
C ASN A 65 8.27 12.49 0.54
N PRO A 66 9.08 13.48 0.98
CA PRO A 66 9.99 13.33 2.12
C PRO A 66 9.27 12.98 3.44
N VAL A 67 8.05 13.45 3.65
CA VAL A 67 7.25 13.15 4.85
C VAL A 67 6.91 11.67 4.88
N HIS A 68 6.44 11.13 3.76
CA HIS A 68 6.11 9.71 3.63
C HIS A 68 7.37 8.83 3.77
N ARG A 69 8.49 9.21 3.12
CA ARG A 69 9.77 8.48 3.24
C ARG A 69 10.26 8.41 4.69
N ARG A 70 10.12 9.49 5.46
CA ARG A 70 10.44 9.48 6.90
C ARG A 70 9.50 8.58 7.68
N ALA A 71 8.19 8.71 7.47
CA ALA A 71 7.19 7.91 8.17
C ALA A 71 7.37 6.40 7.98
N LEU A 72 7.79 5.95 6.79
CA LEU A 72 8.11 4.55 6.51
C LEU A 72 9.29 4.00 7.33
N ARG A 73 10.12 4.86 7.92
CA ARG A 73 11.28 4.50 8.75
C ARG A 73 11.11 4.86 10.22
N ASP A 74 9.99 5.49 10.56
CA ASP A 74 9.73 5.99 11.89
C ASP A 74 9.04 4.92 12.73
N GLU A 75 9.63 4.58 13.87
CA GLU A 75 9.15 3.54 14.78
C GLU A 75 7.80 3.88 15.43
N GLN A 76 7.41 5.16 15.44
CA GLN A 76 6.11 5.57 15.97
C GLN A 76 4.93 4.97 15.18
N PHE A 77 5.10 4.69 13.90
CA PHE A 77 4.08 4.01 13.09
C PHE A 77 4.20 2.50 13.29
N THR A 78 3.24 1.90 13.97
CA THR A 78 3.25 0.47 14.32
C THR A 78 2.37 -0.37 13.41
N ASP A 79 1.33 0.23 12.82
CA ASP A 79 0.28 -0.49 12.12
C ASP A 79 -0.12 0.15 10.81
N THR A 80 -0.81 -0.64 9.98
CA THR A 80 -1.50 -0.15 8.79
C THR A 80 -3.01 -0.32 8.95
N VAL A 81 -3.76 0.62 8.43
CA VAL A 81 -5.22 0.60 8.39
C VAL A 81 -5.74 0.68 6.97
N VAL A 82 -6.86 0.03 6.69
CA VAL A 82 -7.62 0.25 5.46
C VAL A 82 -8.62 1.36 5.72
N THR A 83 -8.50 2.45 5.00
CA THR A 83 -9.28 3.68 5.22
C THR A 83 -9.86 4.22 3.92
N CYS A 84 -10.99 4.90 3.99
CA CYS A 84 -11.51 5.74 2.91
C CYS A 84 -11.41 7.25 3.23
N ALA A 85 -10.91 7.62 4.40
CA ALA A 85 -10.92 9.00 4.92
C ALA A 85 -10.19 10.02 4.04
N PHE A 86 -9.16 9.61 3.30
CA PHE A 86 -8.39 10.52 2.45
C PHE A 86 -8.98 10.71 1.05
N SER A 87 -9.59 9.66 0.49
CA SER A 87 -9.96 9.69 -0.93
C SER A 87 -11.41 9.32 -1.21
N GLY A 88 -12.14 8.83 -0.23
CA GLY A 88 -13.47 8.24 -0.46
C GLY A 88 -13.43 6.87 -1.11
N ARG A 89 -12.25 6.26 -1.23
CA ARG A 89 -12.02 4.86 -1.66
C ARG A 89 -11.16 4.15 -0.64
N TYR A 90 -11.46 2.90 -0.38
CA TYR A 90 -10.63 2.08 0.49
C TYR A 90 -9.22 1.92 -0.09
N ALA A 91 -8.24 2.24 0.72
CA ALA A 91 -6.83 2.01 0.47
C ALA A 91 -6.11 1.74 1.79
N ARG A 92 -4.99 1.03 1.75
CA ARG A 92 -4.21 0.74 2.94
C ARG A 92 -3.05 1.72 3.07
N GLY A 93 -2.87 2.25 4.26
CA GLY A 93 -1.74 3.12 4.63
C GLY A 93 -1.34 2.94 6.08
N LEU A 94 -0.27 3.62 6.50
CA LEU A 94 0.10 3.70 7.91
C LEU A 94 -1.03 4.36 8.69
N ALA A 95 -1.36 3.79 9.84
CA ALA A 95 -2.32 4.37 10.77
C ALA A 95 -1.75 5.67 11.35
N ASN A 96 -2.55 6.74 11.34
CA ASN A 96 -2.15 8.04 11.87
C ASN A 96 -3.38 8.77 12.47
N ASP A 97 -3.15 9.96 13.02
CA ASP A 97 -4.21 10.72 13.71
C ASP A 97 -5.38 11.06 12.79
N PHE A 98 -5.10 11.34 11.50
CA PHE A 98 -6.16 11.62 10.54
C PHE A 98 -7.07 10.40 10.34
N THR A 99 -6.47 9.22 10.17
CA THR A 99 -7.25 7.98 10.03
C THR A 99 -8.04 7.67 11.30
N ALA A 100 -7.42 7.79 12.47
CA ALA A 100 -8.07 7.54 13.75
C ALA A 100 -9.28 8.46 13.96
N ARG A 101 -9.17 9.73 13.56
CA ARG A 101 -10.21 10.74 13.77
C ARG A 101 -11.34 10.65 12.75
N TYR A 102 -11.03 10.43 11.48
CA TYR A 102 -12.00 10.62 10.40
C TYR A 102 -12.54 9.33 9.80
N ASP A 103 -11.84 8.20 9.90
CA ASP A 103 -12.31 6.94 9.32
C ASP A 103 -13.70 6.50 9.82
N PRO A 104 -14.07 6.70 11.11
CA PRO A 104 -15.39 6.33 11.60
C PRO A 104 -16.56 7.08 10.94
N VAL A 105 -16.29 8.24 10.31
CA VAL A 105 -17.30 9.11 9.70
C VAL A 105 -17.05 9.37 8.21
N ALA A 106 -16.00 8.78 7.65
CA ALA A 106 -15.60 9.03 6.27
C ALA A 106 -16.59 8.40 5.28
N PRO A 107 -17.15 9.17 4.33
CA PRO A 107 -18.04 8.62 3.33
C PRO A 107 -17.25 7.95 2.20
N LEU A 108 -17.89 6.99 1.54
CA LEU A 108 -17.46 6.53 0.23
C LEU A 108 -17.89 7.58 -0.81
N GLY A 109 -16.93 8.27 -1.42
CA GLY A 109 -17.22 9.38 -2.33
C GLY A 109 -15.97 9.82 -3.09
N TYR A 110 -15.45 8.96 -3.95
CA TYR A 110 -14.39 9.30 -4.87
C TYR A 110 -14.99 9.83 -6.19
N PRO A 111 -14.48 10.92 -6.77
CA PRO A 111 -13.25 11.64 -6.42
C PRO A 111 -13.46 12.83 -5.44
N GLU A 112 -14.67 13.12 -5.03
CA GLU A 112 -15.03 14.34 -4.27
C GLU A 112 -14.25 14.42 -2.94
N VAL A 113 -14.23 13.36 -2.15
CA VAL A 113 -13.47 13.30 -0.89
C VAL A 113 -11.97 13.51 -1.14
N ASN A 114 -11.43 12.93 -2.21
CA ASN A 114 -10.02 13.11 -2.58
C ASN A 114 -9.71 14.57 -2.91
N GLN A 115 -10.62 15.27 -3.59
CA GLN A 115 -10.47 16.69 -3.93
C GLN A 115 -10.58 17.57 -2.68
N MET A 116 -11.54 17.29 -1.81
CA MET A 116 -11.75 18.03 -0.57
C MET A 116 -10.56 17.91 0.41
N THR A 117 -9.99 16.73 0.53
CA THR A 117 -8.84 16.49 1.44
C THR A 117 -7.50 16.91 0.84
N GLY A 118 -7.43 17.10 -0.49
CA GLY A 118 -6.21 17.47 -1.20
C GLY A 118 -5.46 18.67 -0.61
N PRO A 119 -6.11 19.84 -0.45
CA PRO A 119 -5.47 21.02 0.14
C PRO A 119 -4.98 20.80 1.58
N ILE A 120 -5.74 20.04 2.39
CA ILE A 120 -5.36 19.69 3.77
C ILE A 120 -4.06 18.88 3.74
N ARG A 121 -4.02 17.80 2.95
CA ARG A 121 -2.85 16.95 2.82
C ARG A 121 -1.62 17.72 2.32
N ALA A 122 -1.81 18.63 1.37
CA ALA A 122 -0.72 19.47 0.86
C ALA A 122 -0.15 20.39 1.94
N ALA A 123 -0.99 21.04 2.73
CA ALA A 123 -0.58 21.91 3.83
C ALA A 123 0.19 21.14 4.92
N VAL A 124 -0.29 19.96 5.28
CA VAL A 124 0.33 19.11 6.29
C VAL A 124 1.70 18.58 5.81
N ILE A 125 1.80 18.18 4.53
CA ILE A 125 3.07 17.80 3.92
C ILE A 125 4.06 18.98 3.93
N ALA A 126 3.61 20.18 3.61
CA ALA A 126 4.46 21.37 3.66
C ALA A 126 4.95 21.69 5.09
N ALA A 127 4.13 21.39 6.10
CA ALA A 127 4.50 21.50 7.52
C ALA A 127 5.42 20.35 8.00
N GLY A 128 5.65 19.33 7.17
CA GLY A 128 6.46 18.17 7.53
C GLY A 128 5.78 17.18 8.47
N ASP A 129 4.46 17.30 8.68
CA ASP A 129 3.70 16.47 9.59
C ASP A 129 3.16 15.20 8.90
N PRO A 130 3.50 13.98 9.37
CA PRO A 130 2.99 12.73 8.81
C PRO A 130 1.58 12.38 9.30
N HIS A 131 1.08 13.00 10.37
CA HIS A 131 -0.17 12.58 11.00
C HIS A 131 -1.43 13.06 10.29
N GLY A 132 -1.32 14.07 9.43
CA GLY A 132 -2.46 14.62 8.68
C GLY A 132 -2.50 14.27 7.20
N THR A 133 -1.62 13.40 6.71
CA THR A 133 -1.54 13.03 5.29
C THR A 133 -1.64 11.52 5.05
N ASN A 134 -1.97 11.15 3.83
CA ASN A 134 -2.02 9.75 3.44
C ASN A 134 -0.60 9.18 3.26
N LEU A 135 -0.35 8.07 3.92
CA LEU A 135 0.91 7.33 3.92
C LEU A 135 0.66 5.92 3.37
N TRP A 136 0.35 5.83 2.07
CA TRP A 136 -0.05 4.56 1.45
C TRP A 136 1.08 3.52 1.55
N ALA A 137 0.77 2.37 2.15
CA ALA A 137 1.70 1.26 2.31
C ALA A 137 0.94 -0.04 2.57
N GLY A 138 1.47 -1.15 2.09
CA GLY A 138 0.99 -2.49 2.42
C GLY A 138 1.49 -2.99 3.77
N THR A 139 1.03 -4.15 4.19
CA THR A 139 1.34 -4.73 5.52
C THR A 139 2.82 -5.06 5.72
N ALA A 140 3.56 -5.33 4.65
CA ALA A 140 4.99 -5.65 4.69
C ALA A 140 5.90 -4.40 4.51
N TRP A 141 5.43 -3.22 4.90
CA TRP A 141 6.13 -1.95 4.70
C TRP A 141 7.40 -1.80 5.54
N ARG A 142 7.53 -2.55 6.63
CA ARG A 142 8.73 -2.52 7.48
C ARG A 142 9.92 -3.25 6.85
N ASP A 143 9.66 -4.17 5.91
CA ASP A 143 10.67 -5.04 5.30
C ASP A 143 11.22 -4.46 3.99
N ILE A 144 10.82 -3.20 3.64
CA ILE A 144 11.24 -2.60 2.37
C ILE A 144 12.65 -2.02 2.45
N SER A 145 13.39 -2.18 1.37
CA SER A 145 14.75 -1.66 1.21
C SER A 145 14.76 -0.28 0.54
N ALA A 146 15.83 0.48 0.79
CA ALA A 146 16.13 1.71 0.07
C ALA A 146 17.29 1.47 -0.92
N GLY A 147 17.38 2.31 -1.95
CA GLY A 147 18.42 2.25 -2.96
C GLY A 147 17.88 2.30 -4.37
N PRO A 148 18.70 2.01 -5.39
CA PRO A 148 18.28 1.98 -6.78
C PRO A 148 17.13 0.99 -7.01
N ALA A 149 16.11 1.40 -7.77
CA ALA A 149 14.95 0.54 -8.07
C ALA A 149 15.37 -0.77 -8.75
N ALA A 150 16.42 -0.74 -9.57
CA ALA A 150 16.96 -1.92 -10.23
C ALA A 150 17.43 -2.97 -9.22
N ASP A 151 18.12 -2.56 -8.15
CA ASP A 151 18.65 -3.44 -7.12
C ASP A 151 17.50 -4.05 -6.29
N ILE A 152 16.49 -3.23 -5.96
CA ILE A 152 15.29 -3.70 -5.27
C ILE A 152 14.57 -4.76 -6.10
N VAL A 153 14.38 -4.51 -7.40
CA VAL A 153 13.73 -5.47 -8.31
C VAL A 153 14.56 -6.74 -8.46
N ALA A 154 15.90 -6.62 -8.58
CA ALA A 154 16.77 -7.78 -8.65
C ALA A 154 16.70 -8.64 -7.39
N ALA A 155 16.67 -8.01 -6.20
CA ALA A 155 16.51 -8.71 -4.94
C ALA A 155 15.17 -9.45 -4.83
N LEU A 156 14.07 -8.84 -5.30
CA LEU A 156 12.76 -9.46 -5.35
C LEU A 156 12.66 -10.62 -6.34
N ALA A 157 13.43 -10.56 -7.44
CA ALA A 157 13.46 -11.59 -8.47
C ALA A 157 14.44 -12.74 -8.16
N ALA A 158 15.25 -12.62 -7.11
CA ALA A 158 16.21 -13.66 -6.73
C ALA A 158 15.48 -14.94 -6.31
N THR A 159 15.63 -15.98 -7.09
CA THR A 159 15.16 -17.33 -6.72
C THR A 159 16.21 -18.00 -5.85
N HIS A 160 15.81 -18.48 -4.67
CA HIS A 160 16.62 -19.31 -3.79
C HIS A 160 16.38 -20.77 -4.08
#